data_6719ebc41fd39f6938097a3790e2cf29
#
_entry.id   6719ebc41fd39f6938097a3790e2cf29
#
_cell.length_a   1.000
_cell.length_b   1.000
_cell.length_c   1.000
_cell.angle_alpha   90.00
_cell.angle_beta   90.00
_cell.angle_gamma   90.00
#
_symmetry.space_group_name_H-M   'P 1'
#
loop_
_entity.id
_entity.type
_entity.pdbx_description
1 polymer ?
#
loop_
_entity_poly.entity_id
_entity_poly.type
_entity_poly.pdbx_seq_one_letter_code
_entity_poly.pdbx_strand_id
1 'polypeptide(L)'
;MEVQCPFKMTKETKNLFDLTGKVAIITGSSKGIGLAIASAFAEYGAHVVLSSRSQDAINGAAKELKQKGYSVTAQACHVGDENQLENLVKKTLEIFGRIDILVNNAAINPVYETLE
;
A
#
# COMPACT_ATOMS: atom_id res chain seq x y z
N MET A 1 5.35 -13.40 1.84
CA MET A 1 5.02 -14.19 0.65
C MET A 1 6.10 -13.97 -0.40
N GLU A 2 6.70 -15.03 -0.86
CA GLU A 2 7.66 -14.91 -1.94
C GLU A 2 6.94 -14.87 -3.26
N VAL A 3 7.32 -13.91 -4.12
CA VAL A 3 6.86 -13.89 -5.49
C VAL A 3 7.82 -14.76 -6.27
N GLN A 4 7.34 -15.88 -6.76
CA GLN A 4 8.17 -16.75 -7.57
C GLN A 4 8.16 -16.26 -9.01
N CYS A 5 9.30 -15.79 -9.45
CA CYS A 5 9.51 -15.43 -10.85
C CYS A 5 10.07 -16.64 -11.61
N PRO A 6 9.66 -16.83 -12.88
CA PRO A 6 10.19 -17.93 -13.70
C PRO A 6 11.67 -17.74 -14.04
N PHE A 7 12.26 -16.61 -13.74
CA PHE A 7 13.68 -16.34 -13.94
C PHE A 7 14.26 -15.74 -12.66
N LYS A 8 15.56 -15.92 -12.51
CA LYS A 8 16.26 -15.43 -11.34
C LYS A 8 16.51 -13.92 -11.45
N MET A 9 16.10 -13.17 -10.43
CA MET A 9 16.34 -11.73 -10.41
C MET A 9 17.82 -11.44 -10.20
N THR A 10 18.41 -10.75 -11.16
CA THR A 10 19.78 -10.25 -11.05
C THR A 10 19.77 -8.90 -10.37
N LYS A 11 20.93 -8.38 -9.98
CA LYS A 11 21.08 -7.04 -9.44
C LYS A 11 20.56 -5.98 -10.42
N GLU A 12 20.83 -6.16 -11.70
CA GLU A 12 20.37 -5.25 -12.74
C GLU A 12 18.85 -5.25 -12.87
N THR A 13 18.22 -6.43 -12.81
CA THR A 13 16.77 -6.57 -12.85
C THR A 13 16.13 -5.88 -11.65
N LYS A 14 16.71 -6.02 -10.45
CA LYS A 14 16.23 -5.35 -9.27
C LYS A 14 16.31 -3.82 -9.40
N ASN A 15 17.34 -3.29 -10.04
CA ASN A 15 17.50 -1.86 -10.24
C ASN A 15 16.40 -1.29 -11.15
N LEU A 16 15.91 -2.07 -12.11
CA LEU A 16 14.79 -1.65 -12.98
C LEU A 16 13.50 -1.47 -12.20
N PHE A 17 13.33 -2.19 -11.11
CA PHE A 17 12.14 -2.15 -10.26
C PHE A 17 12.41 -1.49 -8.91
N ASP A 18 13.52 -0.78 -8.77
CA ASP A 18 13.87 -0.12 -7.52
C ASP A 18 12.92 1.04 -7.25
N LEU A 19 12.25 0.97 -6.11
CA LEU A 19 11.30 1.97 -5.65
C LEU A 19 11.84 2.80 -4.48
N THR A 20 13.13 2.74 -4.22
CA THR A 20 13.76 3.49 -3.14
C THR A 20 13.44 4.99 -3.26
N GLY A 21 12.99 5.58 -2.17
CA GLY A 21 12.60 6.98 -2.13
C GLY A 21 11.19 7.26 -2.65
N LYS A 22 10.49 6.27 -3.16
CA LYS A 22 9.11 6.42 -3.61
C LYS A 22 8.14 6.23 -2.45
N VAL A 23 7.00 6.89 -2.51
CA VAL A 23 5.93 6.76 -1.52
C VAL A 23 4.69 6.21 -2.21
N ALA A 24 4.17 5.11 -1.69
CA ALA A 24 3.00 4.44 -2.25
C ALA A 24 1.89 4.37 -1.21
N ILE A 25 0.67 4.73 -1.61
CA ILE A 25 -0.53 4.53 -0.81
C ILE A 25 -1.29 3.35 -1.39
N ILE A 26 -1.61 2.37 -0.57
CA ILE A 26 -2.40 1.20 -1.00
C ILE A 26 -3.64 1.12 -0.12
N THR A 27 -4.81 1.30 -0.71
CA THR A 27 -6.08 1.15 -0.01
C THR A 27 -6.48 -0.31 0.04
N GLY A 28 -7.26 -0.69 1.07
CA GLY A 28 -7.67 -2.07 1.24
C GLY A 28 -6.50 -3.03 1.50
N SER A 29 -5.48 -2.56 2.24
CA SER A 29 -4.22 -3.29 2.36
C SER A 29 -4.02 -4.04 3.68
N SER A 30 -5.09 -4.24 4.45
CA SER A 30 -5.00 -5.00 5.70
C SER A 30 -4.84 -6.50 5.47
N LYS A 31 -5.24 -7.00 4.31
CA LYS A 31 -5.17 -8.42 3.97
C LYS A 31 -5.28 -8.62 2.46
N GLY A 32 -5.11 -9.86 2.01
CA GLY A 32 -5.35 -10.27 0.63
C GLY A 32 -4.43 -9.60 -0.38
N ILE A 33 -5.01 -9.27 -1.53
CA ILE A 33 -4.27 -8.72 -2.67
C ILE A 33 -3.61 -7.38 -2.31
N GLY A 34 -4.33 -6.51 -1.59
CA GLY A 34 -3.79 -5.21 -1.19
C GLY A 34 -2.55 -5.35 -0.31
N LEU A 35 -2.57 -6.25 0.65
CA LEU A 35 -1.41 -6.51 1.50
C LEU A 35 -0.25 -7.10 0.70
N ALA A 36 -0.53 -8.00 -0.24
CA ALA A 36 0.49 -8.58 -1.10
C ALA A 36 1.17 -7.52 -1.97
N ILE A 37 0.40 -6.59 -2.53
CA ILE A 37 0.93 -5.47 -3.31
C ILE A 37 1.81 -4.58 -2.45
N ALA A 38 1.33 -4.24 -1.25
CA ALA A 38 2.07 -3.41 -0.31
C ALA A 38 3.41 -4.05 0.07
N SER A 39 3.38 -5.35 0.36
CA SER A 39 4.59 -6.10 0.69
C SER A 39 5.60 -6.08 -0.45
N ALA A 40 5.14 -6.27 -1.68
CA ALA A 40 6.01 -6.26 -2.85
C ALA A 40 6.64 -4.87 -3.04
N PHE A 41 5.87 -3.80 -2.93
CA PHE A 41 6.40 -2.44 -3.07
C PHE A 41 7.42 -2.13 -1.97
N ALA A 42 7.13 -2.52 -0.74
CA ALA A 42 8.05 -2.32 0.38
C ALA A 42 9.36 -3.10 0.18
N GLU A 43 9.27 -4.30 -0.35
CA GLU A 43 10.45 -5.12 -0.66
C GLU A 43 11.38 -4.43 -1.65
N TYR A 44 10.80 -3.70 -2.61
CA TYR A 44 11.59 -2.95 -3.61
C TYR A 44 12.00 -1.55 -3.15
N GLY A 45 11.78 -1.22 -1.89
CA GLY A 45 12.33 -0.02 -1.28
C GLY A 45 11.36 1.14 -1.11
N ALA A 46 10.11 1.01 -1.52
CA ALA A 46 9.13 2.07 -1.35
C ALA A 46 8.75 2.23 0.13
N HIS A 47 8.44 3.46 0.52
CA HIS A 47 7.70 3.66 1.75
C HIS A 47 6.22 3.43 1.45
N VAL A 48 5.58 2.53 2.19
CA VAL A 48 4.21 2.12 1.93
C VAL A 48 3.28 2.65 3.00
N VAL A 49 2.23 3.34 2.59
CA VAL A 49 1.16 3.76 3.47
C VAL A 49 0.00 2.76 3.32
N LEU A 50 -0.19 1.95 4.35
CA LEU A 50 -1.28 0.99 4.38
C LEU A 50 -2.56 1.67 4.83
N SER A 51 -3.65 1.37 4.20
CA SER A 51 -4.95 1.95 4.55
C SER A 51 -6.07 0.92 4.46
N SER A 52 -6.94 0.93 5.46
CA SER A 52 -8.19 0.18 5.44
C SER A 52 -9.18 0.88 6.39
N ARG A 53 -10.40 0.37 6.46
CA ARG A 53 -11.41 0.97 7.35
C ARG A 53 -11.14 0.71 8.82
N SER A 54 -10.44 -0.36 9.13
CA SER A 54 -10.15 -0.75 10.53
C SER A 54 -8.72 -0.39 10.90
N GLN A 55 -8.58 0.50 11.89
CA GLN A 55 -7.26 0.87 12.40
C GLN A 55 -6.54 -0.33 13.02
N ASP A 56 -7.28 -1.19 13.73
CA ASP A 56 -6.69 -2.37 14.35
C ASP A 56 -6.15 -3.36 13.31
N ALA A 57 -6.92 -3.62 12.27
CA ALA A 57 -6.49 -4.52 11.20
C ALA A 57 -5.26 -3.97 10.47
N ILE A 58 -5.25 -2.66 10.19
CA ILE A 58 -4.15 -2.07 9.46
C ILE A 58 -2.90 -1.96 10.32
N ASN A 59 -3.04 -1.75 11.62
CA ASN A 59 -1.92 -1.77 12.55
C ASN A 59 -1.26 -3.14 12.61
N GLY A 60 -2.06 -4.21 12.60
CA GLY A 60 -1.55 -5.57 12.56
C GLY A 60 -0.74 -5.86 11.30
N ALA A 61 -1.27 -5.44 10.16
CA ALA A 61 -0.58 -5.61 8.88
C ALA A 61 0.72 -4.80 8.84
N ALA A 62 0.69 -3.56 9.32
CA ALA A 62 1.88 -2.72 9.39
C ALA A 62 2.95 -3.33 10.30
N LYS A 63 2.55 -3.86 11.43
CA LYS A 63 3.48 -4.51 12.37
C LYS A 63 4.19 -5.69 11.70
N GLU A 64 3.44 -6.51 10.98
CA GLU A 64 4.00 -7.65 10.26
C GLU A 64 5.05 -7.22 9.25
N LEU A 65 4.78 -6.19 8.46
CA LEU A 65 5.73 -5.69 7.48
C LEU A 65 6.93 -5.01 8.12
N LYS A 66 6.73 -4.27 9.20
CA LYS A 66 7.84 -3.66 9.96
C LYS A 66 8.79 -4.70 10.53
N GLN A 67 8.28 -5.85 10.96
CA GLN A 67 9.11 -6.95 11.46
C GLN A 67 10.03 -7.50 10.39
N LYS A 68 9.66 -7.35 9.12
CA LYS A 68 10.50 -7.73 7.99
C LYS A 68 11.53 -6.65 7.60
N GLY A 69 11.52 -5.52 8.31
CA GLY A 69 12.45 -4.42 8.04
C GLY A 69 11.96 -3.41 7.02
N TYR A 70 10.70 -3.48 6.63
CA TYR A 70 10.13 -2.59 5.62
C TYR A 70 9.68 -1.25 6.20
N SER A 71 9.68 -0.22 5.36
CA SER A 71 9.24 1.12 5.72
C SER A 71 7.74 1.24 5.49
N VAL A 72 6.97 1.32 6.56
CA VAL A 72 5.50 1.23 6.49
C VAL A 72 4.85 2.19 7.46
N THR A 73 3.76 2.81 7.04
CA THR A 73 2.88 3.63 7.87
C THR A 73 1.45 3.10 7.76
N ALA A 74 0.71 3.10 8.85
CA ALA A 74 -0.68 2.66 8.88
C ALA A 74 -1.60 3.85 9.14
N GLN A 75 -2.62 4.02 8.29
CA GLN A 75 -3.59 5.09 8.43
C GLN A 75 -4.97 4.58 8.04
N ALA A 76 -5.89 4.52 9.01
CA ALA A 76 -7.25 4.11 8.72
C ALA A 76 -7.97 5.14 7.83
N CYS A 77 -8.73 4.64 6.87
CA CYS A 77 -9.45 5.48 5.93
C CYS A 77 -10.59 4.68 5.29
N HIS A 78 -11.78 5.27 5.28
CA HIS A 78 -12.90 4.73 4.52
C HIS A 78 -12.93 5.45 3.16
N VAL A 79 -12.57 4.74 2.09
CA VAL A 79 -12.43 5.36 0.76
C VAL A 79 -13.75 5.86 0.18
N GLY A 80 -14.90 5.42 0.71
CA GLY A 80 -16.20 5.98 0.36
C GLY A 80 -16.46 7.36 0.94
N ASP A 81 -15.63 7.81 1.87
CA ASP A 81 -15.72 9.13 2.48
C ASP A 81 -14.62 10.02 1.91
N GLU A 82 -15.03 10.99 1.08
CA GLU A 82 -14.09 11.89 0.41
C GLU A 82 -13.21 12.66 1.38
N ASN A 83 -13.76 13.07 2.53
CA ASN A 83 -13.00 13.81 3.55
C ASN A 83 -11.89 12.97 4.14
N GLN A 84 -12.16 11.68 4.40
CA GLN A 84 -11.15 10.78 4.92
C GLN A 84 -10.05 10.51 3.90
N LEU A 85 -10.43 10.34 2.64
CA LEU A 85 -9.46 10.12 1.57
C LEU A 85 -8.57 11.35 1.39
N GLU A 86 -9.15 12.55 1.39
CA GLU A 86 -8.38 13.80 1.33
C GLU A 86 -7.40 13.91 2.50
N ASN A 87 -7.85 13.57 3.71
CA ASN A 87 -7.00 13.61 4.89
C ASN A 87 -5.83 12.63 4.78
N LEU A 88 -6.08 11.45 4.22
CA LEU A 88 -5.03 10.45 3.98
C LEU A 88 -3.96 11.01 3.06
N VAL A 89 -4.37 11.61 1.95
CA VAL A 89 -3.46 12.22 0.98
C VAL A 89 -2.70 13.37 1.61
N LYS A 90 -3.39 14.29 2.32
CA LYS A 90 -2.76 15.43 2.97
C LYS A 90 -1.72 15.01 4.00
N LYS A 91 -2.07 14.06 4.88
CA LYS A 91 -1.14 13.57 5.89
C LYS A 91 0.10 12.94 5.27
N THR A 92 -0.09 12.17 4.20
CA THR A 92 1.03 11.55 3.50
C THR A 92 1.94 12.62 2.91
N LEU A 93 1.37 13.63 2.27
CA LEU A 93 2.15 14.73 1.72
C LEU A 93 2.87 15.55 2.80
N GLU A 94 2.24 15.77 3.95
CA GLU A 94 2.87 16.48 5.06
C GLU A 94 4.06 15.74 5.63
N ILE A 95 3.95 14.41 5.74
CA ILE A 95 5.00 13.57 6.35
C ILE A 95 6.13 13.32 5.38
N PHE A 96 5.81 12.98 4.12
CA PHE A 96 6.80 12.50 3.15
C PHE A 96 7.12 13.50 2.04
N GLY A 97 6.26 14.50 1.84
CA GLY A 97 6.45 15.50 0.80
C GLY A 97 6.15 15.04 -0.61
N ARG A 98 5.73 13.78 -0.78
CA ARG A 98 5.45 13.22 -2.11
C ARG A 98 4.53 12.02 -2.04
N ILE A 99 3.82 11.78 -3.14
CA ILE A 99 3.09 10.52 -3.38
C ILE A 99 3.39 10.15 -4.83
N ASP A 100 4.00 9.00 -5.03
CA ASP A 100 4.40 8.54 -6.36
C ASP A 100 3.43 7.52 -6.94
N ILE A 101 2.82 6.71 -6.07
CA ILE A 101 1.97 5.60 -6.48
C ILE A 101 0.74 5.59 -5.59
N LEU A 102 -0.43 5.47 -6.21
CA LEU A 102 -1.68 5.25 -5.50
C LEU A 102 -2.33 3.99 -6.06
N VAL A 103 -2.45 2.96 -5.22
CA VAL A 103 -3.15 1.72 -5.60
C VAL A 103 -4.50 1.72 -4.91
N ASN A 104 -5.55 1.84 -5.69
CA ASN A 104 -6.91 1.83 -5.19
C ASN A 104 -7.47 0.41 -5.28
N ASN A 105 -7.22 -0.37 -4.23
CA ASN A 105 -7.62 -1.77 -4.14
C ASN A 105 -8.92 -1.97 -3.36
N ALA A 106 -9.35 -0.98 -2.59
CA ALA A 106 -10.58 -1.10 -1.80
C ALA A 106 -11.80 -1.13 -2.72
N ALA A 107 -12.65 -2.14 -2.53
CA ALA A 107 -13.88 -2.28 -3.30
C ALA A 107 -15.04 -1.64 -2.55
N ILE A 108 -15.93 -0.98 -3.29
CA ILE A 108 -17.18 -0.44 -2.79
C ILE A 108 -18.31 -1.25 -3.42
N ASN A 109 -18.97 -2.06 -2.62
CA ASN A 109 -20.00 -2.99 -3.10
C ASN A 109 -21.13 -2.37 -3.92
N PRO A 110 -21.64 -1.18 -3.57
CA PRO A 110 -22.76 -0.59 -4.34
C PRO A 110 -22.42 -0.36 -5.81
N VAL A 111 -21.17 -0.26 -6.18
CA VAL A 111 -20.74 -0.03 -7.55
C VAL A 111 -21.12 -1.20 -8.45
N TYR A 112 -21.12 -2.41 -7.94
CA TYR A 112 -21.45 -3.59 -8.74
C TYR A 112 -22.90 -3.61 -9.18
N GLU A 113 -23.79 -3.06 -8.38
CA GLU A 113 -25.21 -3.04 -8.68
C GLU A 113 -25.54 -2.06 -9.81
N THR A 114 -24.75 -1.03 -9.96
CA THR A 114 -24.99 0.01 -10.95
C THR A 114 -24.35 -0.27 -12.30
N LEU A 115 -23.54 -1.30 -12.40
CA LEU A 115 -22.85 -1.66 -13.63
C LEU A 115 -23.67 -2.56 -14.56
N GLU A 116 -24.87 -2.92 -14.16
CA GLU A 116 -25.75 -3.74 -14.98
C GLU A 116 -26.30 -2.99 -16.17
#